data_d07f5416678e402e076a3ff397667e9b
#
_entry.id   d07f5416678e402e076a3ff397667e9b
#
_cell.length_a   1.000
_cell.length_b   1.000
_cell.length_c   1.000
_cell.angle_alpha   90.00
_cell.angle_beta   90.00
_cell.angle_gamma   90.00
#
_symmetry.space_group_name_H-M   'P 1'
#
loop_
_entity.id
_entity.type
_entity.pdbx_description
1 polymer ?
#
loop_
_entity_poly.entity_id
_entity_poly.type
_entity_poly.pdbx_seq_one_letter_code
_entity_poly.pdbx_strand_id
1 'polypeptide(L)' 'MIIDLKVRNQIAQLIVDMSVGESKPVRRPEMVPIIKEVNDTTLIGHALRFVTNLDGDVIMIKKYRRTAIEKRYERS' A
#
# COMPACT_ATOMS: atom_id res chain seq x y z
N MET A 1 9.43 -4.35 14.69
CA MET A 1 9.14 -5.53 13.83
C MET A 1 10.14 -5.59 12.69
N ILE A 2 10.76 -6.73 12.50
CA ILE A 2 11.67 -6.95 11.36
C ILE A 2 10.82 -7.50 10.22
N ILE A 3 10.78 -6.77 9.10
CA ILE A 3 10.03 -7.17 7.92
C ILE A 3 11.00 -7.72 6.88
N ASP A 4 10.71 -8.93 6.39
CA ASP A 4 11.49 -9.55 5.33
C ASP A 4 11.49 -8.64 4.09
N LEU A 5 12.68 -8.39 3.53
CA LEU A 5 12.83 -7.54 2.35
C LEU A 5 12.00 -8.04 1.17
N LYS A 6 11.89 -9.35 1.01
CA LYS A 6 11.07 -9.96 -0.04
C LYS A 6 9.60 -9.58 0.11
N VAL A 7 9.09 -9.63 1.34
CA VAL A 7 7.70 -9.24 1.63
C VAL A 7 7.50 -7.75 1.37
N ARG A 8 8.44 -6.90 1.79
CA ARG A 8 8.38 -5.46 1.51
C ARG A 8 8.30 -5.19 0.01
N ASN A 9 9.15 -5.85 -0.77
CA ASN A 9 9.17 -5.67 -2.22
C ASN A 9 7.88 -6.13 -2.87
N GLN A 10 7.29 -7.23 -2.41
CA GLN A 10 5.99 -7.71 -2.92
C GLN A 10 4.88 -6.71 -2.64
N ILE A 11 4.85 -6.13 -1.45
CA ILE A 11 3.84 -5.13 -1.08
C ILE A 11 4.05 -3.84 -1.88
N ALA A 12 5.29 -3.38 -2.01
CA ALA A 12 5.60 -2.19 -2.81
C ALA A 12 5.17 -2.39 -4.26
N GLN A 13 5.42 -3.56 -4.84
CA GLN A 13 5.00 -3.88 -6.20
C GLN A 13 3.48 -3.90 -6.33
N LEU A 14 2.79 -4.46 -5.34
CA LEU A 14 1.33 -4.45 -5.30
C LEU A 14 0.78 -3.02 -5.37
N ILE A 15 1.36 -2.11 -4.60
CA ILE A 15 0.91 -0.72 -4.56
C ILE A 15 1.20 -0.02 -5.89
N VAL A 16 2.37 -0.26 -6.46
CA VAL A 16 2.73 0.32 -7.77
C VAL A 16 1.78 -0.17 -8.87
N ASP A 17 1.42 -1.44 -8.84
CA ASP A 17 0.55 -2.05 -9.84
C ASP A 17 -0.92 -1.64 -9.70
N MET A 18 -1.34 -1.16 -8.53
CA MET A 18 -2.70 -0.66 -8.36
C MET A 18 -2.92 0.62 -9.15
N SER A 19 -4.08 0.73 -9.79
CA SER A 19 -4.50 1.98 -10.42
C SER A 19 -5.00 2.97 -9.38
N VAL A 20 -4.79 4.26 -9.60
CA VAL A 20 -5.35 5.29 -8.71
C VAL A 20 -6.87 5.16 -8.68
N GLY A 21 -7.42 5.09 -7.47
CA GLY A 21 -8.84 4.84 -7.24
C GLY A 21 -9.21 3.37 -7.08
N GLU A 22 -8.29 2.47 -7.39
CA GLU A 22 -8.53 1.04 -7.19
C GLU A 22 -8.54 0.68 -5.71
N SER A 23 -9.44 -0.23 -5.33
CA SER A 23 -9.54 -0.76 -3.96
C SER A 23 -9.31 -2.26 -3.96
N LYS A 24 -8.61 -2.76 -2.94
CA LYS A 24 -8.37 -4.19 -2.75
C LYS A 24 -8.70 -4.57 -1.31
N PRO A 25 -9.33 -5.73 -1.08
CA PRO A 25 -9.59 -6.19 0.30
C PRO A 25 -8.30 -6.66 0.96
N VAL A 26 -8.20 -6.37 2.26
CA VAL A 26 -7.14 -6.94 3.10
C VAL A 26 -7.71 -8.19 3.75
N ARG A 27 -7.32 -9.36 3.24
CA ARG A 27 -7.86 -10.63 3.70
C ARG A 27 -7.12 -11.20 4.91
N ARG A 28 -5.90 -10.75 5.13
CA ARG A 28 -5.04 -11.22 6.21
C ARG A 28 -4.73 -10.05 7.14
N PRO A 29 -5.43 -9.91 8.27
CA PRO A 29 -5.27 -8.76 9.16
C PRO A 29 -3.83 -8.54 9.64
N GLU A 30 -3.04 -9.61 9.77
CA GLU A 30 -1.65 -9.53 10.18
C GLU A 30 -0.77 -8.77 9.17
N MET A 31 -1.25 -8.60 7.94
CA MET A 31 -0.52 -7.85 6.92
C MET A 31 -0.71 -6.33 7.04
N VAL A 32 -1.73 -5.89 7.77
CA VAL A 32 -2.04 -4.45 7.87
C VAL A 32 -0.88 -3.62 8.39
N PRO A 33 -0.21 -3.99 9.51
CA PRO A 33 0.94 -3.20 9.98
C PRO A 33 2.08 -3.17 8.98
N ILE A 34 2.28 -4.27 8.25
CA ILE A 34 3.35 -4.38 7.25
C ILE A 34 3.04 -3.48 6.05
N ILE A 35 1.81 -3.52 5.56
CA ILE A 35 1.36 -2.66 4.45
C ILE A 35 1.48 -1.18 4.85
N LYS A 36 1.07 -0.84 6.06
CA LYS A 36 1.18 0.52 6.59
C LYS A 36 2.62 1.00 6.61
N GLU A 37 3.52 0.17 7.12
CA GLU A 37 4.93 0.54 7.20
C GLU A 37 5.54 0.74 5.81
N VAL A 38 5.25 -0.15 4.87
CA VAL A 38 5.73 -0.01 3.49
C VAL A 38 5.17 1.26 2.86
N ASN A 39 3.87 1.54 3.06
CA ASN A 39 3.24 2.75 2.55
C ASN A 39 3.86 4.02 3.11
N ASP A 40 4.26 4.00 4.39
CA ASP A 40 4.75 5.20 5.09
C ASP A 40 6.24 5.44 4.91
N THR A 41 7.03 4.38 4.70
CA THR A 41 8.49 4.46 4.79
C THR A 41 9.23 4.21 3.49
N THR A 42 8.53 3.90 2.40
CA THR A 42 9.17 3.65 1.11
C THR A 42 8.94 4.80 0.13
N LEU A 43 9.46 4.64 -1.08
CA LEU A 43 9.30 5.61 -2.17
C LEU A 43 7.85 5.80 -2.63
N ILE A 44 6.94 4.92 -2.18
CA ILE A 44 5.52 5.04 -2.51
C ILE A 44 4.80 6.13 -1.71
N GLY A 45 5.37 6.52 -0.54
CA GLY A 45 5.02 7.75 0.17
C GLY A 45 3.52 8.00 0.40
N HIS A 46 2.87 7.23 1.27
CA HIS A 46 1.47 7.43 1.66
C HIS A 46 0.48 7.34 0.49
N ALA A 47 0.73 6.45 -0.46
CA ALA A 47 -0.14 6.29 -1.63
C ALA A 47 -1.50 5.66 -1.30
N LEU A 48 -1.60 4.96 -0.18
CA LEU A 48 -2.80 4.21 0.19
C LEU A 48 -3.60 4.88 1.30
N ARG A 49 -4.92 4.69 1.24
CA ARG A 49 -5.83 4.86 2.37
C ARG A 49 -6.31 3.50 2.85
N PHE A 50 -6.51 3.41 4.16
CA PHE A 50 -7.03 2.20 4.79
C PHE A 50 -8.48 2.46 5.20
N VAL A 51 -9.41 1.65 4.67
CA VAL A 51 -10.82 1.73 5.01
C VAL A 51 -11.11 0.73 6.12
N THR A 52 -11.64 1.21 7.24
CA THR A 52 -11.93 0.38 8.40
C THR A 52 -13.41 0.08 8.51
N ASN A 53 -13.74 -1.06 9.12
CA ASN A 53 -15.13 -1.38 9.46
C ASN A 53 -15.51 -0.72 10.80
N LEU A 54 -16.76 -0.95 11.26
CA LEU A 54 -17.27 -0.38 12.49
C LEU A 54 -16.52 -0.83 13.73
N ASP A 55 -15.87 -1.99 13.67
CA ASP A 55 -15.10 -2.55 14.78
C ASP A 55 -13.64 -2.06 14.78
N GLY A 56 -13.27 -1.24 13.80
CA GLY A 56 -11.91 -0.69 13.71
C GLY A 56 -10.94 -1.55 12.90
N ASP A 57 -11.38 -2.67 12.35
CA ASP A 57 -10.53 -3.53 11.54
C ASP A 57 -10.40 -2.98 10.10
N VAL A 58 -9.19 -3.05 9.55
CA VAL A 58 -8.98 -2.65 8.15
C VAL A 58 -9.53 -3.74 7.24
N ILE A 59 -10.46 -3.37 6.39
CA ILE A 59 -11.09 -4.29 5.44
C ILE A 59 -10.67 -4.07 4.00
N MET A 60 -10.28 -2.87 3.65
CA MET A 60 -9.84 -2.54 2.30
C MET A 60 -8.71 -1.51 2.31
N ILE A 61 -7.88 -1.56 1.27
CA ILE A 61 -6.94 -0.50 0.96
C ILE A 61 -7.36 0.12 -0.38
N LYS A 62 -7.18 1.44 -0.49
CA LYS A 62 -7.48 2.17 -1.73
C LYS A 62 -6.30 3.04 -2.10
N LYS A 63 -5.87 2.95 -3.35
CA LYS A 63 -4.81 3.82 -3.86
C LYS A 63 -5.43 5.17 -4.25
N TYR A 64 -4.99 6.24 -3.61
CA TYR A 64 -5.56 7.56 -3.82
C TYR A 64 -4.63 8.52 -4.55
N ARG A 65 -3.37 8.14 -4.74
CA ARG A 65 -2.41 8.92 -5.51
C ARG A 65 -1.34 8.03 -6.12
N ARG A 66 -0.63 8.56 -7.12
CA ARG A 66 0.47 7.83 -7.74
C ARG A 66 1.69 7.80 -6.82
N THR A 67 2.47 6.73 -6.92
CA THR A 67 3.72 6.61 -6.19
C THR A 67 4.78 7.52 -6.82
N ALA A 68 5.86 7.81 -6.05
CA ALA A 68 6.97 8.60 -6.56
C ALA A 68 7.63 7.93 -7.78
N ILE A 69 7.70 6.59 -7.78
CA ILE A 69 8.27 5.83 -8.90
C ILE A 69 7.43 6.03 -10.16
N GLU A 70 6.11 5.87 -10.06
CA GLU A 70 5.21 6.09 -11.19
C GLU A 70 5.32 7.51 -11.75
N LYS A 71 5.42 8.50 -10.87
CA LYS A 71 5.55 9.90 -11.28
C LYS A 71 6.82 10.16 -12.07
N ARG A 72 7.91 9.47 -11.71
CA ARG A 72 9.17 9.57 -12.47
C ARG A 72 9.02 9.05 -13.88
N TYR A 73 8.34 7.93 -14.05
CA TYR A 73 8.14 7.34 -15.38
C TYR A 73 7.22 8.17 -16.26
N GLU A 74 6.26 8.86 -15.67
CA GLU A 74 5.34 9.71 -16.43
C GLU A 74 6.02 10.93 -17.07
N ARG A 75 7.15 11.34 -16.54
CA ARG A 75 7.87 12.51 -17.05
C ARG A 75 8.83 12.21 -18.19
N SER A 76 9.04 10.96 -18.47
CA SER A 76 9.99 10.54 -19.51
C SER A 76 9.39 10.49 -20.89
#